data_e167028cd326e2cd4cf473ac24a3c072
#
_entry.id   e167028cd326e2cd4cf473ac24a3c072
#
_cell.length_a   1.000
_cell.length_b   1.000
_cell.length_c   1.000
_cell.angle_alpha   90.00
_cell.angle_beta   90.00
_cell.angle_gamma   90.00
#
_symmetry.space_group_name_H-M   'P 1'
#
loop_
_entity.id
_entity.type
_entity.pdbx_description
1 polymer ?
#
loop_
_entity_poly.entity_id
_entity_poly.type
_entity_poly.pdbx_seq_one_letter_code
_entity_poly.pdbx_strand_id
1 'polypeptide(L)'
;MVTMRLKKKEKEAKPNKTKKVRVLKAGTHKKSVIALWLVLIASVSFGVYKNFTAIDMHTVHEKEVIEQRIVDTNKIENFVKDFAKAYYSWGNNKEAIEARTKAISQFLTKSLQDLNVDTVRSDIPTSSAVNEVKIWNLEQTGTDKYTVLYSVDQTITEGDQTSRNTAAYTVVVHVDGDGNMVITKNPTISRIPAKSSYEPKAAESDGTVDVATTEEVTEFLETFFKLYPAATDKELSYYVAGNALKPVNTDYLYSELINPLFTMDGDKVKVSVSVKYLDQRTKAAQISQFDLVLAETDGNWKIVK
;
A
#
# COMPACT_ATOMS: atom_id res chain seq x y z
N MET A 1 77.33 45.32 -101.04
CA MET A 1 77.33 45.01 -99.65
C MET A 1 75.86 44.92 -99.25
N VAL A 2 75.29 43.71 -99.11
CA VAL A 2 73.88 43.44 -99.01
C VAL A 2 73.52 43.20 -97.54
N THR A 3 72.64 43.98 -96.91
CA THR A 3 72.13 43.80 -95.61
C THR A 3 70.76 43.17 -95.59
N MET A 4 70.66 41.91 -95.14
CA MET A 4 69.45 41.21 -95.02
C MET A 4 68.73 41.65 -93.69
N ARG A 5 67.49 42.11 -93.77
CA ARG A 5 66.57 42.34 -92.67
C ARG A 5 65.74 41.06 -92.47
N LEU A 6 65.84 40.47 -91.24
CA LEU A 6 65.02 39.38 -90.72
C LEU A 6 63.67 39.90 -90.27
N LYS A 7 62.57 39.36 -90.78
CA LYS A 7 61.21 39.61 -90.37
C LYS A 7 60.91 38.78 -89.10
N LYS A 8 60.51 39.47 -88.02
CA LYS A 8 60.04 38.88 -86.74
C LYS A 8 58.61 38.40 -86.94
N LYS A 9 58.34 37.07 -86.79
CA LYS A 9 57.01 36.49 -86.76
C LYS A 9 56.32 36.82 -85.41
N GLU A 10 55.12 37.44 -85.45
CA GLU A 10 54.20 37.60 -84.34
C GLU A 10 53.67 36.26 -83.92
N LYS A 11 53.66 35.96 -82.61
CA LYS A 11 53.05 34.80 -81.97
C LYS A 11 51.60 35.13 -81.67
N GLU A 12 50.66 34.42 -82.24
CA GLU A 12 49.25 34.45 -81.90
C GLU A 12 49.01 34.05 -80.45
N ALA A 13 48.19 34.82 -79.74
CA ALA A 13 47.82 34.58 -78.33
C ALA A 13 46.87 33.34 -78.23
N LYS A 14 47.23 32.41 -77.42
CA LYS A 14 46.38 31.23 -77.11
C LYS A 14 45.12 31.65 -76.37
N PRO A 15 43.93 31.08 -76.69
CA PRO A 15 42.67 31.43 -75.95
C PRO A 15 42.71 30.98 -74.54
N ASN A 16 42.16 31.86 -73.65
CA ASN A 16 42.06 31.75 -72.17
C ASN A 16 41.19 30.52 -71.86
N LYS A 17 41.75 29.56 -71.13
CA LYS A 17 41.00 28.38 -70.65
C LYS A 17 40.12 28.85 -69.43
N THR A 18 38.83 28.92 -69.70
CA THR A 18 37.83 29.10 -68.62
C THR A 18 37.97 27.99 -67.60
N LYS A 19 38.15 28.38 -66.29
CA LYS A 19 38.17 27.46 -65.18
C LYS A 19 36.80 26.77 -65.03
N LYS A 20 36.76 25.43 -65.20
CA LYS A 20 35.60 24.61 -64.99
C LYS A 20 35.24 24.73 -63.48
N VAL A 21 34.06 25.30 -63.18
CA VAL A 21 33.44 25.30 -61.85
C VAL A 21 33.23 23.85 -61.47
N ARG A 22 33.71 23.43 -60.28
CA ARG A 22 33.47 22.11 -59.70
C ARG A 22 32.00 22.03 -59.29
N VAL A 23 31.17 21.39 -60.08
CA VAL A 23 29.81 21.01 -59.66
C VAL A 23 29.94 19.86 -58.68
N LEU A 24 29.56 20.11 -57.43
CA LEU A 24 29.43 19.08 -56.41
C LEU A 24 28.36 18.09 -56.89
N LYS A 25 28.76 16.85 -57.21
CA LYS A 25 27.82 15.78 -57.54
C LYS A 25 27.03 15.40 -56.25
N ALA A 26 25.86 15.97 -56.08
CA ALA A 26 24.87 15.46 -55.14
C ALA A 26 24.39 14.10 -55.69
N GLY A 27 24.82 13.00 -55.04
CA GLY A 27 24.29 11.70 -55.44
C GLY A 27 25.15 10.48 -55.17
N THR A 28 26.29 10.61 -54.46
CA THR A 28 27.16 9.45 -54.18
C THR A 28 26.91 8.76 -52.84
N HIS A 29 25.83 9.10 -52.11
CA HIS A 29 25.60 8.56 -50.77
C HIS A 29 24.45 7.53 -50.66
N LYS A 30 24.00 6.96 -51.77
CA LYS A 30 22.94 5.93 -51.76
C LYS A 30 23.26 4.76 -50.81
N LYS A 31 24.52 4.33 -50.75
CA LYS A 31 24.95 3.24 -49.84
C LYS A 31 24.90 3.68 -48.36
N SER A 32 25.30 4.93 -48.06
CA SER A 32 25.24 5.47 -46.73
C SER A 32 23.80 5.70 -46.24
N VAL A 33 22.93 6.14 -47.15
CA VAL A 33 21.49 6.29 -46.85
C VAL A 33 20.84 4.94 -46.57
N ILE A 34 21.14 3.91 -47.34
CA ILE A 34 20.65 2.54 -47.12
C ILE A 34 21.17 2.00 -45.78
N ALA A 35 22.44 2.23 -45.44
CA ALA A 35 23.01 1.82 -44.16
C ALA A 35 22.29 2.50 -42.97
N LEU A 36 21.99 3.81 -43.08
CA LEU A 36 21.23 4.55 -42.07
C LEU A 36 19.79 4.01 -41.88
N TRP A 37 19.12 3.68 -43.01
CA TRP A 37 17.79 3.04 -42.94
C TRP A 37 17.83 1.67 -42.29
N LEU A 38 18.85 0.85 -42.54
CA LEU A 38 19.00 -0.44 -41.86
C LEU A 38 19.22 -0.30 -40.37
N VAL A 39 20.05 0.67 -39.92
CA VAL A 39 20.25 0.96 -38.50
C VAL A 39 18.96 1.47 -37.87
N LEU A 40 18.21 2.33 -38.55
CA LEU A 40 16.91 2.84 -38.01
C LEU A 40 15.90 1.69 -37.87
N ILE A 41 15.74 0.83 -38.85
CA ILE A 41 14.83 -0.32 -38.81
C ILE A 41 15.25 -1.28 -37.70
N ALA A 42 16.53 -1.58 -37.53
CA ALA A 42 17.03 -2.43 -36.44
C ALA A 42 16.77 -1.80 -35.06
N SER A 43 16.98 -0.50 -34.90
CA SER A 43 16.73 0.23 -33.67
C SER A 43 15.23 0.24 -33.28
N VAL A 44 14.35 0.51 -34.27
CA VAL A 44 12.91 0.48 -34.06
C VAL A 44 12.43 -0.93 -33.72
N SER A 45 12.88 -1.95 -34.44
CA SER A 45 12.54 -3.36 -34.17
C SER A 45 13.00 -3.81 -32.82
N PHE A 46 14.20 -3.39 -32.38
CA PHE A 46 14.72 -3.67 -31.06
C PHE A 46 13.91 -2.95 -29.94
N GLY A 47 13.53 -1.69 -30.18
CA GLY A 47 12.69 -0.92 -29.26
C GLY A 47 11.31 -1.53 -29.08
N VAL A 48 10.67 -1.96 -30.18
CA VAL A 48 9.38 -2.67 -30.15
C VAL A 48 9.52 -4.01 -29.42
N TYR A 49 10.53 -4.81 -29.78
CA TYR A 49 10.79 -6.10 -29.12
C TYR A 49 11.00 -5.92 -27.60
N LYS A 50 11.83 -4.96 -27.20
CA LYS A 50 12.07 -4.67 -25.78
C LYS A 50 10.83 -4.18 -25.04
N ASN A 51 9.98 -3.39 -25.71
CA ASN A 51 8.75 -2.90 -25.09
C ASN A 51 7.76 -4.04 -24.83
N PHE A 52 7.59 -4.96 -25.77
CA PHE A 52 6.72 -6.13 -25.61
C PHE A 52 7.25 -7.11 -24.55
N THR A 53 8.57 -7.40 -24.56
CA THR A 53 9.17 -8.30 -23.56
C THR A 53 9.25 -7.68 -22.15
N ALA A 54 9.34 -6.34 -22.04
CA ALA A 54 9.31 -5.66 -20.75
C ALA A 54 7.90 -5.66 -20.13
N ILE A 55 6.85 -5.59 -20.96
CA ILE A 55 5.46 -5.64 -20.49
C ILE A 55 5.14 -7.04 -19.93
N ASP A 56 5.57 -8.10 -20.60
CA ASP A 56 5.33 -9.47 -20.13
C ASP A 56 6.07 -9.78 -18.82
N MET A 57 7.30 -9.27 -18.63
CA MET A 57 8.05 -9.48 -17.39
C MET A 57 7.44 -8.72 -16.19
N HIS A 58 6.87 -7.53 -16.41
CA HIS A 58 6.19 -6.78 -15.35
C HIS A 58 4.88 -7.45 -14.92
N THR A 59 4.13 -7.99 -15.88
CA THR A 59 2.85 -8.66 -15.60
C THR A 59 3.05 -10.00 -14.89
N VAL A 60 4.11 -10.74 -15.22
CA VAL A 60 4.43 -12.03 -14.57
C VAL A 60 4.92 -11.82 -13.13
N HIS A 61 5.76 -10.79 -12.87
CA HIS A 61 6.20 -10.49 -11.50
C HIS A 61 5.08 -9.99 -10.60
N GLU A 62 4.17 -9.17 -11.11
CA GLU A 62 3.02 -8.72 -10.33
C GLU A 62 2.02 -9.86 -10.03
N LYS A 63 1.80 -10.76 -10.98
CA LYS A 63 0.98 -11.98 -10.74
C LYS A 63 1.61 -12.93 -9.72
N GLU A 64 2.90 -13.16 -9.80
CA GLU A 64 3.60 -14.06 -8.86
C GLU A 64 3.60 -13.51 -7.43
N VAL A 65 3.78 -12.20 -7.27
CA VAL A 65 3.72 -11.52 -5.94
C VAL A 65 2.30 -11.47 -5.39
N ILE A 66 1.27 -11.38 -6.25
CA ILE A 66 -0.15 -11.38 -5.81
C ILE A 66 -0.61 -12.79 -5.45
N GLU A 67 -0.23 -13.83 -6.19
CA GLU A 67 -0.58 -15.21 -5.86
C GLU A 67 0.07 -15.71 -4.56
N GLN A 68 1.29 -15.29 -4.24
CA GLN A 68 1.95 -15.62 -2.96
C GLN A 68 1.33 -14.90 -1.73
N ARG A 69 0.46 -13.91 -1.91
CA ARG A 69 -0.17 -13.16 -0.79
C ARG A 69 -1.50 -13.73 -0.29
N ILE A 70 -2.09 -14.69 -0.98
CA ILE A 70 -3.32 -15.35 -0.51
C ILE A 70 -2.96 -16.68 0.17
N VAL A 71 -2.13 -16.63 1.18
CA VAL A 71 -2.06 -17.72 2.16
C VAL A 71 -3.10 -17.42 3.22
N ASP A 72 -4.02 -18.34 3.48
CA ASP A 72 -4.92 -18.24 4.61
C ASP A 72 -4.11 -18.32 5.91
N THR A 73 -3.73 -17.14 6.43
CA THR A 73 -2.91 -17.00 7.63
C THR A 73 -3.69 -17.29 8.91
N ASN A 74 -5.02 -17.35 8.85
CA ASN A 74 -5.88 -17.52 10.02
C ASN A 74 -5.57 -18.78 10.82
N LYS A 75 -5.22 -19.88 10.14
CA LYS A 75 -4.84 -21.13 10.80
C LYS A 75 -3.56 -20.97 11.61
N ILE A 76 -2.54 -20.34 11.03
CA ILE A 76 -1.25 -20.10 11.69
C ILE A 76 -1.42 -19.14 12.87
N GLU A 77 -2.22 -18.09 12.70
CA GLU A 77 -2.51 -17.13 13.77
C GLU A 77 -3.21 -17.79 14.96
N ASN A 78 -4.23 -18.62 14.71
CA ASN A 78 -4.94 -19.34 15.75
C ASN A 78 -4.02 -20.34 16.45
N PHE A 79 -3.21 -21.09 15.70
CA PHE A 79 -2.23 -22.02 16.25
C PHE A 79 -1.25 -21.31 17.20
N VAL A 80 -0.72 -20.14 16.80
CA VAL A 80 0.18 -19.34 17.65
C VAL A 80 -0.54 -18.75 18.86
N LYS A 81 -1.80 -18.32 18.72
CA LYS A 81 -2.60 -17.84 19.85
C LYS A 81 -2.83 -18.94 20.89
N ASP A 82 -3.17 -20.14 20.45
CA ASP A 82 -3.39 -21.28 21.37
C ASP A 82 -2.08 -21.75 22.00
N PHE A 83 -0.99 -21.80 21.23
CA PHE A 83 0.35 -22.02 21.79
C PHE A 83 0.69 -20.98 22.85
N ALA A 84 0.53 -19.68 22.56
CA ALA A 84 0.90 -18.62 23.48
C ALA A 84 0.08 -18.69 24.78
N LYS A 85 -1.21 -18.99 24.71
CA LYS A 85 -2.05 -19.24 25.89
C LYS A 85 -1.52 -20.39 26.72
N ALA A 86 -1.18 -21.52 26.10
CA ALA A 86 -0.64 -22.66 26.81
C ALA A 86 0.75 -22.38 27.40
N TYR A 87 1.62 -21.68 26.65
CA TYR A 87 3.00 -21.44 27.03
C TYR A 87 3.15 -20.42 28.18
N TYR A 88 2.34 -19.36 28.16
CA TYR A 88 2.43 -18.24 29.11
C TYR A 88 1.41 -18.31 30.24
N SER A 89 0.59 -19.36 30.33
CA SER A 89 -0.27 -19.61 31.50
C SER A 89 0.30 -20.74 32.34
N TRP A 90 0.40 -20.53 33.66
CA TRP A 90 0.82 -21.55 34.60
C TRP A 90 0.26 -21.31 36.00
N GLY A 91 0.09 -22.39 36.74
CA GLY A 91 -0.11 -22.39 38.18
C GLY A 91 1.19 -22.77 38.90
N ASN A 92 1.22 -22.53 40.23
CA ASN A 92 2.37 -22.82 41.09
C ASN A 92 2.28 -24.19 41.78
N ASN A 93 1.39 -25.07 41.35
CA ASN A 93 1.27 -26.44 41.88
C ASN A 93 1.68 -27.48 40.82
N LYS A 94 2.00 -28.67 41.28
CA LYS A 94 2.52 -29.75 40.46
C LYS A 94 1.58 -30.15 39.31
N GLU A 95 0.29 -30.27 39.63
CA GLU A 95 -0.74 -30.66 38.65
C GLU A 95 -0.87 -29.64 37.53
N ALA A 96 -0.83 -28.34 37.84
CA ALA A 96 -0.90 -27.27 36.87
C ALA A 96 0.36 -27.23 35.97
N ILE A 97 1.53 -27.50 36.52
CA ILE A 97 2.80 -27.56 35.78
C ILE A 97 2.82 -28.75 34.82
N GLU A 98 2.39 -29.94 35.29
CA GLU A 98 2.26 -31.13 34.42
C GLU A 98 1.24 -30.91 33.30
N ALA A 99 0.08 -30.31 33.62
CA ALA A 99 -0.94 -29.96 32.64
C ALA A 99 -0.41 -28.97 31.57
N ARG A 100 0.34 -27.94 31.99
CA ARG A 100 1.01 -26.99 31.07
C ARG A 100 2.02 -27.72 30.17
N THR A 101 2.88 -28.56 30.75
CA THR A 101 3.88 -29.31 29.99
C THR A 101 3.24 -30.18 28.91
N LYS A 102 2.15 -30.86 29.25
CA LYS A 102 1.35 -31.63 28.30
C LYS A 102 0.69 -30.76 27.25
N ALA A 103 0.16 -29.59 27.61
CA ALA A 103 -0.48 -28.68 26.66
C ALA A 103 0.54 -28.13 25.64
N ILE A 104 1.71 -27.65 26.09
CA ILE A 104 2.73 -27.10 25.19
C ILE A 104 3.37 -28.16 24.29
N SER A 105 3.43 -29.43 24.72
CA SER A 105 3.99 -30.51 23.92
C SER A 105 3.26 -30.74 22.59
N GLN A 106 1.99 -30.33 22.49
CA GLN A 106 1.20 -30.44 21.26
C GLN A 106 1.64 -29.46 20.16
N PHE A 107 2.37 -28.42 20.54
CA PHE A 107 2.80 -27.34 19.62
C PHE A 107 4.29 -27.44 19.27
N LEU A 108 5.13 -28.08 20.10
CA LEU A 108 6.58 -28.03 20.05
C LEU A 108 7.18 -29.28 19.42
N THR A 109 8.29 -29.11 18.67
CA THR A 109 9.14 -30.25 18.31
C THR A 109 9.68 -30.95 19.55
N LYS A 110 10.09 -32.25 19.44
CA LYS A 110 10.61 -33.00 20.55
C LYS A 110 11.81 -32.31 21.22
N SER A 111 12.73 -31.77 20.44
CA SER A 111 13.90 -31.07 20.99
C SER A 111 13.50 -29.81 21.77
N LEU A 112 12.45 -29.07 21.35
CA LEU A 112 11.95 -27.95 22.09
C LEU A 112 11.18 -28.35 23.35
N GLN A 113 10.49 -29.49 23.34
CA GLN A 113 9.87 -30.04 24.55
C GLN A 113 10.93 -30.30 25.61
N ASP A 114 12.04 -30.94 25.24
CA ASP A 114 13.13 -31.25 26.17
C ASP A 114 13.79 -29.96 26.71
N LEU A 115 13.92 -28.91 25.91
CA LEU A 115 14.41 -27.59 26.35
C LEU A 115 13.46 -26.86 27.32
N ASN A 116 12.19 -27.17 27.28
CA ASN A 116 11.17 -26.43 28.07
C ASN A 116 10.71 -27.18 29.33
N VAL A 117 11.29 -28.32 29.65
CA VAL A 117 10.89 -29.16 30.82
C VAL A 117 10.85 -28.35 32.11
N ASP A 118 11.91 -27.57 32.40
CA ASP A 118 12.12 -26.88 33.67
C ASP A 118 11.87 -25.36 33.57
N THR A 119 11.17 -24.87 32.54
CA THR A 119 10.90 -23.43 32.37
C THR A 119 9.91 -22.89 33.40
N VAL A 120 9.03 -23.73 33.94
CA VAL A 120 8.15 -23.44 35.06
C VAL A 120 8.29 -24.57 36.06
N ARG A 121 8.68 -24.24 37.29
CA ARG A 121 8.91 -25.19 38.39
C ARG A 121 8.04 -24.86 39.57
N SER A 122 7.86 -25.82 40.46
CA SER A 122 7.01 -25.67 41.65
C SER A 122 7.57 -24.73 42.73
N ASP A 123 8.86 -24.34 42.62
CA ASP A 123 9.48 -23.34 43.52
C ASP A 123 9.33 -21.89 43.05
N ILE A 124 8.73 -21.66 41.88
CA ILE A 124 8.37 -20.31 41.43
C ILE A 124 7.19 -19.80 42.19
N PRO A 125 7.28 -18.60 42.87
CA PRO A 125 6.22 -18.09 43.72
C PRO A 125 5.01 -17.57 42.92
N THR A 126 5.13 -17.45 41.61
CA THR A 126 4.13 -16.83 40.76
C THR A 126 3.24 -17.83 40.02
N SER A 127 2.02 -17.39 39.73
CA SER A 127 1.16 -17.95 38.71
C SER A 127 0.89 -16.92 37.59
N SER A 128 0.54 -17.38 36.44
CA SER A 128 0.25 -16.50 35.30
C SER A 128 -0.99 -16.97 34.55
N ALA A 129 -1.84 -16.00 34.20
CA ALA A 129 -2.98 -16.20 33.31
C ALA A 129 -2.91 -15.24 32.12
N VAL A 130 -3.00 -15.79 30.91
CA VAL A 130 -3.03 -14.99 29.70
C VAL A 130 -4.42 -14.38 29.52
N ASN A 131 -4.48 -13.05 29.44
CA ASN A 131 -5.70 -12.29 29.19
C ASN A 131 -5.96 -12.17 27.68
N GLU A 132 -4.90 -11.81 26.91
CA GLU A 132 -5.02 -11.55 25.49
C GLU A 132 -3.73 -11.92 24.75
N VAL A 133 -3.87 -12.43 23.53
CA VAL A 133 -2.78 -12.62 22.57
C VAL A 133 -3.11 -11.85 21.29
N LYS A 134 -2.23 -10.92 20.90
CA LYS A 134 -2.36 -10.16 19.66
C LYS A 134 -1.29 -10.58 18.67
N ILE A 135 -1.69 -10.93 17.45
CA ILE A 135 -0.76 -11.14 16.33
C ILE A 135 -0.52 -9.78 15.66
N TRP A 136 0.75 -9.41 15.52
CA TRP A 136 1.16 -8.14 14.93
C TRP A 136 1.69 -8.26 13.51
N ASN A 137 2.37 -9.37 13.24
CA ASN A 137 2.89 -9.66 11.90
C ASN A 137 3.01 -11.16 11.71
N LEU A 138 2.79 -11.60 10.48
CA LEU A 138 3.02 -12.94 10.01
C LEU A 138 3.75 -12.83 8.67
N GLU A 139 4.95 -13.36 8.61
CA GLU A 139 5.81 -13.30 7.44
C GLU A 139 6.24 -14.71 7.04
N GLN A 140 6.09 -15.05 5.77
CA GLN A 140 6.62 -16.28 5.22
C GLN A 140 8.14 -16.11 5.01
N THR A 141 8.96 -16.84 5.76
CA THR A 141 10.42 -16.76 5.73
C THR A 141 11.08 -17.94 5.00
N GLY A 142 10.29 -18.85 4.47
CA GLY A 142 10.72 -20.02 3.67
C GLY A 142 9.48 -20.70 3.06
N THR A 143 9.68 -21.71 2.24
CA THR A 143 8.60 -22.42 1.55
C THR A 143 7.51 -22.94 2.52
N ASP A 144 7.94 -23.40 3.69
CA ASP A 144 7.12 -24.06 4.71
C ASP A 144 7.30 -23.45 6.11
N LYS A 145 7.91 -22.23 6.19
CA LYS A 145 8.27 -21.57 7.46
C LYS A 145 7.68 -20.18 7.53
N TYR A 146 7.07 -19.90 8.67
CA TYR A 146 6.44 -18.63 8.97
C TYR A 146 6.99 -18.07 10.27
N THR A 147 7.39 -16.81 10.27
CA THR A 147 7.76 -16.05 11.47
C THR A 147 6.57 -15.20 11.91
N VAL A 148 6.14 -15.38 13.14
CA VAL A 148 4.98 -14.69 13.71
C VAL A 148 5.43 -13.81 14.86
N LEU A 149 5.17 -12.50 14.75
CA LEU A 149 5.32 -11.52 15.83
C LEU A 149 3.99 -11.41 16.58
N TYR A 150 4.02 -11.64 17.87
CA TYR A 150 2.85 -11.54 18.73
C TYR A 150 3.17 -10.90 20.09
N SER A 151 2.16 -10.39 20.76
CA SER A 151 2.26 -9.96 22.14
C SER A 151 1.29 -10.73 23.04
N VAL A 152 1.69 -10.89 24.28
CA VAL A 152 0.92 -11.56 25.31
C VAL A 152 0.68 -10.58 26.46
N ASP A 153 -0.56 -10.39 26.80
CA ASP A 153 -0.99 -9.67 28.00
C ASP A 153 -1.32 -10.70 29.09
N GLN A 154 -0.64 -10.62 30.21
CA GLN A 154 -0.72 -11.58 31.32
C GLN A 154 -1.08 -10.89 32.62
N THR A 155 -1.89 -11.56 33.41
CA THR A 155 -2.04 -11.30 34.82
C THR A 155 -1.11 -12.23 35.61
N ILE A 156 -0.18 -11.67 36.36
CA ILE A 156 0.77 -12.40 37.21
C ILE A 156 0.37 -12.21 38.64
N THR A 157 0.27 -13.32 39.38
CA THR A 157 -0.10 -13.31 40.81
C THR A 157 1.05 -13.89 41.63
N GLU A 158 1.50 -13.16 42.66
CA GLU A 158 2.49 -13.58 43.63
C GLU A 158 1.92 -13.32 45.05
N GLY A 159 1.60 -14.37 45.79
CA GLY A 159 0.85 -14.26 47.04
C GLY A 159 -0.49 -13.56 46.80
N ASP A 160 -0.74 -12.49 47.57
CA ASP A 160 -1.96 -11.66 47.46
C ASP A 160 -1.82 -10.50 46.44
N GLN A 161 -0.66 -10.39 45.78
CA GLN A 161 -0.42 -9.30 44.84
C GLN A 161 -0.65 -9.76 43.38
N THR A 162 -1.31 -8.88 42.63
CA THR A 162 -1.58 -9.10 41.22
C THR A 162 -1.00 -7.95 40.41
N SER A 163 -0.31 -8.27 39.36
CA SER A 163 0.26 -7.31 38.40
C SER A 163 -0.08 -7.70 36.97
N ARG A 164 -0.02 -6.72 36.08
CA ARG A 164 -0.24 -6.93 34.65
C ARG A 164 1.07 -6.74 33.88
N ASN A 165 1.37 -7.63 32.94
CA ASN A 165 2.56 -7.57 32.12
C ASN A 165 2.20 -7.81 30.65
N THR A 166 2.69 -6.94 29.78
CA THR A 166 2.56 -7.11 28.32
C THR A 166 3.93 -7.19 27.70
N ALA A 167 4.23 -8.29 27.02
CA ALA A 167 5.51 -8.50 26.33
C ALA A 167 5.29 -9.05 24.93
N ALA A 168 6.25 -8.82 24.02
CA ALA A 168 6.20 -9.30 22.65
C ALA A 168 7.30 -10.32 22.36
N TYR A 169 6.97 -11.24 21.45
CA TYR A 169 7.81 -12.35 21.07
C TYR A 169 7.67 -12.65 19.59
N THR A 170 8.68 -13.28 19.01
CA THR A 170 8.61 -13.94 17.71
C THR A 170 8.72 -15.43 17.86
N VAL A 171 8.01 -16.19 17.04
CA VAL A 171 8.08 -17.64 16.97
C VAL A 171 8.17 -18.08 15.51
N VAL A 172 8.79 -19.24 15.24
CA VAL A 172 8.85 -19.83 13.92
C VAL A 172 7.97 -21.06 13.87
N VAL A 173 7.00 -21.05 12.97
CA VAL A 173 6.07 -22.15 12.70
C VAL A 173 6.46 -22.81 11.39
N HIS A 174 6.59 -24.14 11.38
CA HIS A 174 6.66 -24.97 10.19
C HIS A 174 5.26 -25.48 9.87
N VAL A 175 4.88 -25.44 8.60
CA VAL A 175 3.61 -25.95 8.08
C VAL A 175 3.93 -27.00 7.03
N ASP A 176 3.51 -28.23 7.23
CA ASP A 176 3.73 -29.31 6.27
C ASP A 176 2.74 -29.29 5.09
N GLY A 177 2.92 -30.18 4.13
CA GLY A 177 2.08 -30.27 2.93
C GLY A 177 0.61 -30.59 3.19
N ASP A 178 0.28 -31.16 4.34
CA ASP A 178 -1.09 -31.49 4.77
C ASP A 178 -1.71 -30.34 5.61
N GLY A 179 -0.92 -29.29 5.89
CA GLY A 179 -1.33 -28.16 6.69
C GLY A 179 -1.19 -28.34 8.20
N ASN A 180 -0.49 -29.40 8.66
CA ASN A 180 -0.17 -29.56 10.06
C ASN A 180 0.97 -28.61 10.45
N MET A 181 0.95 -28.16 11.71
CA MET A 181 1.82 -27.10 12.19
C MET A 181 2.63 -27.53 13.41
N VAL A 182 3.86 -27.06 13.48
CA VAL A 182 4.73 -27.25 14.64
C VAL A 182 5.64 -26.03 14.83
N ILE A 183 5.90 -25.66 16.08
CA ILE A 183 6.87 -24.64 16.43
C ILE A 183 8.26 -25.23 16.43
N THR A 184 9.17 -24.63 15.66
CA THR A 184 10.54 -25.08 15.44
C THR A 184 11.59 -24.22 16.14
N LYS A 185 11.17 -23.09 16.73
CA LYS A 185 12.03 -22.19 17.52
C LYS A 185 11.26 -21.64 18.71
N ASN A 186 11.86 -21.68 19.90
CA ASN A 186 11.28 -21.08 21.11
C ASN A 186 10.99 -19.60 20.92
N PRO A 187 10.01 -19.05 21.65
CA PRO A 187 9.72 -17.62 21.63
C PRO A 187 10.97 -16.78 21.88
N THR A 188 11.26 -15.90 20.94
CA THR A 188 12.37 -14.94 21.03
C THR A 188 11.82 -13.58 21.42
N ILE A 189 12.39 -12.94 22.43
CA ILE A 189 11.98 -11.61 22.91
C ILE A 189 11.99 -10.60 21.75
N SER A 190 10.94 -9.82 21.64
CA SER A 190 10.74 -8.84 20.57
C SER A 190 10.07 -7.57 21.10
N ARG A 191 9.74 -6.66 20.21
CA ARG A 191 9.11 -5.39 20.54
C ARG A 191 7.74 -5.26 19.88
N ILE A 192 6.77 -4.74 20.64
CA ILE A 192 5.47 -4.34 20.12
C ILE A 192 5.67 -3.19 19.11
N PRO A 193 5.02 -3.21 17.92
CA PRO A 193 5.07 -2.11 17.00
C PRO A 193 4.62 -0.79 17.67
N ALA A 194 5.41 0.26 17.47
CA ALA A 194 5.09 1.58 18.00
C ALA A 194 4.15 2.34 17.04
N LYS A 195 3.42 3.33 17.60
CA LYS A 195 2.68 4.28 16.75
C LYS A 195 3.65 4.97 15.79
N SER A 196 3.26 5.07 14.51
CA SER A 196 4.00 5.85 13.53
C SER A 196 4.01 7.34 13.91
N SER A 197 5.13 8.00 13.63
CA SER A 197 5.25 9.46 13.70
C SER A 197 4.79 10.16 12.41
N TYR A 198 4.20 9.41 11.48
CA TYR A 198 3.69 9.98 10.23
C TYR A 198 2.52 10.91 10.53
N GLU A 199 2.64 12.15 10.04
CA GLU A 199 1.56 13.14 10.01
C GLU A 199 1.32 13.50 8.54
N PRO A 200 0.10 13.34 8.04
CA PRO A 200 -0.23 13.75 6.69
C PRO A 200 -0.12 15.28 6.56
N LYS A 201 0.27 15.76 5.37
CA LYS A 201 0.17 17.19 5.09
C LYS A 201 -1.29 17.62 5.25
N ALA A 202 -1.52 18.68 6.03
CA ALA A 202 -2.86 19.23 6.17
C ALA A 202 -3.41 19.63 4.80
N ALA A 203 -4.64 19.23 4.51
CA ALA A 203 -5.34 19.72 3.33
C ALA A 203 -5.65 21.19 3.53
N GLU A 204 -5.46 21.98 2.49
CA GLU A 204 -5.74 23.42 2.46
C GLU A 204 -6.67 23.72 1.28
N SER A 205 -7.58 24.69 1.45
CA SER A 205 -8.34 25.20 0.31
C SER A 205 -7.39 25.91 -0.64
N ASP A 206 -7.49 25.63 -1.91
CA ASP A 206 -6.66 26.26 -2.95
C ASP A 206 -7.25 27.58 -3.50
N GLY A 207 -8.41 27.99 -2.95
CA GLY A 207 -9.12 29.19 -3.37
C GLY A 207 -9.71 29.13 -4.78
N THR A 208 -9.81 27.96 -5.38
CA THR A 208 -10.36 27.78 -6.74
C THR A 208 -11.88 27.80 -6.79
N VAL A 209 -12.56 27.56 -5.65
CA VAL A 209 -14.02 27.62 -5.52
C VAL A 209 -14.41 29.01 -5.04
N ASP A 210 -15.32 29.68 -5.76
CA ASP A 210 -15.82 30.99 -5.37
C ASP A 210 -16.74 30.94 -4.13
N VAL A 211 -17.00 32.11 -3.54
CA VAL A 211 -17.74 32.19 -2.28
C VAL A 211 -19.18 31.71 -2.43
N ALA A 212 -19.86 32.07 -3.53
CA ALA A 212 -21.26 31.69 -3.75
C ALA A 212 -21.40 30.16 -3.88
N THR A 213 -20.55 29.52 -4.68
CA THR A 213 -20.49 28.06 -4.82
C THR A 213 -20.16 27.38 -3.48
N THR A 214 -19.24 27.95 -2.68
CA THR A 214 -18.89 27.43 -1.34
C THR A 214 -20.10 27.47 -0.41
N GLU A 215 -20.88 28.56 -0.41
CA GLU A 215 -22.09 28.68 0.40
C GLU A 215 -23.15 27.67 -0.03
N GLU A 216 -23.46 27.57 -1.32
CA GLU A 216 -24.44 26.64 -1.87
C GLU A 216 -24.08 25.16 -1.55
N VAL A 217 -22.80 24.77 -1.75
CA VAL A 217 -22.34 23.41 -1.45
C VAL A 217 -22.39 23.14 0.05
N THR A 218 -22.08 24.12 0.89
CA THR A 218 -22.17 23.98 2.35
C THR A 218 -23.60 23.73 2.81
N GLU A 219 -24.58 24.52 2.31
CA GLU A 219 -25.99 24.34 2.62
C GLU A 219 -26.53 22.97 2.15
N PHE A 220 -26.12 22.57 0.94
CA PHE A 220 -26.40 21.22 0.43
C PHE A 220 -25.89 20.13 1.36
N LEU A 221 -24.61 20.20 1.77
CA LEU A 221 -23.98 19.21 2.64
C LEU A 221 -24.62 19.18 4.03
N GLU A 222 -24.98 20.32 4.60
CA GLU A 222 -25.71 20.36 5.87
C GLU A 222 -27.07 19.65 5.77
N THR A 223 -27.80 19.89 4.70
CA THR A 223 -29.09 19.25 4.44
C THR A 223 -28.91 17.74 4.23
N PHE A 224 -27.91 17.35 3.44
CA PHE A 224 -27.58 15.96 3.19
C PHE A 224 -27.20 15.23 4.48
N PHE A 225 -26.27 15.75 5.28
CA PHE A 225 -25.78 15.07 6.48
C PHE A 225 -26.81 15.05 7.64
N LYS A 226 -27.79 15.93 7.65
CA LYS A 226 -28.95 15.82 8.55
C LYS A 226 -29.82 14.60 8.21
N LEU A 227 -29.96 14.29 6.93
CA LEU A 227 -30.75 13.16 6.45
C LEU A 227 -29.98 11.83 6.48
N TYR A 228 -28.70 11.84 6.11
CA TYR A 228 -27.88 10.69 5.77
C TYR A 228 -27.91 9.55 6.80
N PRO A 229 -27.86 9.78 8.12
CA PRO A 229 -27.84 8.70 9.12
C PRO A 229 -29.05 7.75 9.05
N ALA A 230 -30.23 8.28 8.73
CA ALA A 230 -31.49 7.53 8.72
C ALA A 230 -32.09 7.38 7.31
N ALA A 231 -31.43 7.90 6.28
CA ALA A 231 -31.94 7.92 4.92
C ALA A 231 -32.14 6.54 4.31
N THR A 232 -33.23 6.37 3.60
CA THR A 232 -33.49 5.22 2.73
C THR A 232 -32.79 5.37 1.38
N ASP A 233 -32.62 4.28 0.63
CA ASP A 233 -32.08 4.32 -0.75
C ASP A 233 -32.84 5.32 -1.65
N LYS A 234 -34.16 5.39 -1.50
CA LYS A 234 -34.99 6.32 -2.29
C LYS A 234 -34.69 7.78 -1.95
N GLU A 235 -34.54 8.11 -0.69
CA GLU A 235 -34.21 9.47 -0.25
C GLU A 235 -32.79 9.85 -0.69
N LEU A 236 -31.81 8.95 -0.54
CA LEU A 236 -30.44 9.19 -1.00
C LEU A 236 -30.34 9.44 -2.50
N SER A 237 -31.20 8.83 -3.32
CA SER A 237 -31.18 9.01 -4.78
C SER A 237 -31.38 10.45 -5.24
N TYR A 238 -31.96 11.33 -4.40
CA TYR A 238 -32.06 12.74 -4.68
C TYR A 238 -30.75 13.50 -4.52
N TYR A 239 -29.89 13.05 -3.61
CA TYR A 239 -28.63 13.70 -3.22
C TYR A 239 -27.39 13.01 -3.77
N VAL A 240 -27.48 11.72 -4.11
CA VAL A 240 -26.34 10.89 -4.49
C VAL A 240 -26.58 10.29 -5.87
N ALA A 241 -25.62 10.41 -6.75
CA ALA A 241 -25.64 9.78 -8.07
C ALA A 241 -25.03 8.38 -8.01
N GLY A 242 -25.67 7.42 -8.65
CA GLY A 242 -25.21 6.03 -8.68
C GLY A 242 -25.14 5.41 -7.28
N ASN A 243 -24.00 4.83 -6.97
CA ASN A 243 -23.73 4.15 -5.67
C ASN A 243 -22.59 4.84 -4.89
N ALA A 244 -22.42 6.17 -5.05
CA ALA A 244 -21.32 6.88 -4.39
C ALA A 244 -21.40 6.77 -2.86
N LEU A 245 -22.60 6.79 -2.28
CA LEU A 245 -22.83 6.51 -0.86
C LEU A 245 -24.04 5.59 -0.72
N LYS A 246 -24.00 4.75 0.32
CA LYS A 246 -25.09 3.81 0.65
C LYS A 246 -25.77 4.22 1.96
N PRO A 247 -27.05 3.81 2.18
CA PRO A 247 -27.70 3.96 3.47
C PRO A 247 -26.91 3.35 4.60
N VAL A 248 -26.82 4.02 5.73
CA VAL A 248 -26.10 3.54 6.91
C VAL A 248 -27.03 3.07 8.04
N ASN A 249 -28.27 3.54 8.06
CA ASN A 249 -29.33 3.14 9.02
C ASN A 249 -28.85 3.17 10.47
N THR A 250 -28.44 4.34 10.94
CA THR A 250 -27.89 4.54 12.29
C THR A 250 -28.67 5.62 13.07
N ASP A 251 -28.66 5.51 14.40
CA ASP A 251 -29.32 6.44 15.31
C ASP A 251 -28.40 7.63 15.64
N TYR A 252 -27.88 8.32 14.63
CA TYR A 252 -27.04 9.49 14.80
C TYR A 252 -27.83 10.78 14.50
N LEU A 253 -27.60 11.80 15.32
CA LEU A 253 -28.10 13.14 15.09
C LEU A 253 -26.97 14.02 14.54
N TYR A 254 -27.18 14.67 13.41
CA TYR A 254 -26.27 15.67 12.88
C TYR A 254 -26.11 16.85 13.88
N SER A 255 -24.88 17.31 14.07
CA SER A 255 -24.54 18.45 14.88
C SER A 255 -24.01 19.61 14.03
N GLU A 256 -22.89 19.39 13.37
CA GLU A 256 -22.21 20.45 12.59
C GLU A 256 -21.23 19.89 11.54
N LEU A 257 -20.93 20.69 10.52
CA LEU A 257 -19.76 20.50 9.66
C LEU A 257 -18.54 21.16 10.32
N ILE A 258 -17.39 20.48 10.27
CA ILE A 258 -16.13 20.97 10.84
C ILE A 258 -15.13 21.13 9.70
N ASN A 259 -14.61 22.34 9.52
CA ASN A 259 -13.54 22.68 8.60
C ASN A 259 -13.74 22.10 7.18
N PRO A 260 -14.85 22.38 6.50
CA PRO A 260 -15.00 21.96 5.11
C PRO A 260 -13.97 22.65 4.22
N LEU A 261 -13.30 21.87 3.40
CA LEU A 261 -12.31 22.34 2.43
C LEU A 261 -12.81 22.05 1.01
N PHE A 262 -12.75 23.05 0.16
CA PHE A 262 -13.28 22.99 -1.20
C PHE A 262 -12.16 23.20 -2.21
N THR A 263 -12.16 22.40 -3.29
CA THR A 263 -11.24 22.54 -4.43
C THR A 263 -11.99 22.22 -5.73
N MET A 264 -11.69 22.93 -6.83
CA MET A 264 -12.25 22.61 -8.14
C MET A 264 -11.53 21.43 -8.79
N ASP A 265 -12.28 20.56 -9.45
CA ASP A 265 -11.77 19.49 -10.31
C ASP A 265 -12.56 19.49 -11.63
N GLY A 266 -12.13 20.32 -12.56
CA GLY A 266 -12.87 20.62 -13.79
C GLY A 266 -14.15 21.36 -13.48
N ASP A 267 -15.30 20.75 -13.77
CA ASP A 267 -16.65 21.24 -13.50
C ASP A 267 -17.26 20.75 -12.18
N LYS A 268 -16.45 20.06 -11.35
CA LYS A 268 -16.89 19.46 -10.10
C LYS A 268 -16.20 20.09 -8.91
N VAL A 269 -16.85 20.02 -7.77
CA VAL A 269 -16.31 20.47 -6.49
C VAL A 269 -15.90 19.26 -5.67
N LYS A 270 -14.62 19.16 -5.31
CA LYS A 270 -14.13 18.23 -4.28
C LYS A 270 -14.27 18.87 -2.93
N VAL A 271 -14.78 18.11 -1.98
CA VAL A 271 -14.95 18.54 -0.60
C VAL A 271 -14.34 17.52 0.34
N SER A 272 -13.43 17.98 1.20
CA SER A 272 -12.99 17.24 2.38
C SER A 272 -13.64 17.87 3.60
N VAL A 273 -14.41 17.10 4.36
CA VAL A 273 -15.18 17.62 5.49
C VAL A 273 -15.23 16.62 6.65
N SER A 274 -15.14 17.13 7.87
CA SER A 274 -15.47 16.39 9.06
C SER A 274 -16.90 16.71 9.49
N VAL A 275 -17.68 15.68 9.78
CA VAL A 275 -19.07 15.81 10.19
C VAL A 275 -19.22 15.31 11.61
N LYS A 276 -19.73 16.15 12.49
CA LYS A 276 -19.99 15.79 13.87
C LYS A 276 -21.42 15.29 14.04
N TYR A 277 -21.54 14.12 14.65
CA TYR A 277 -22.79 13.48 15.01
C TYR A 277 -22.85 13.24 16.51
N LEU A 278 -24.06 13.19 17.05
CA LEU A 278 -24.34 12.67 18.37
C LEU A 278 -24.93 11.26 18.26
N ASP A 279 -24.25 10.28 18.81
CA ASP A 279 -24.78 8.93 18.95
C ASP A 279 -25.88 8.92 20.03
N GLN A 280 -27.10 8.59 19.62
CA GLN A 280 -28.26 8.64 20.53
C GLN A 280 -28.24 7.54 21.59
N ARG A 281 -27.48 6.47 21.40
CA ARG A 281 -27.36 5.35 22.34
C ARG A 281 -26.28 5.62 23.39
N THR A 282 -25.08 5.95 22.95
CA THR A 282 -23.93 6.16 23.84
C THR A 282 -23.88 7.57 24.42
N LYS A 283 -24.59 8.54 23.83
CA LYS A 283 -24.54 9.99 24.12
C LYS A 283 -23.17 10.61 23.84
N ALA A 284 -22.30 9.90 23.16
CA ALA A 284 -21.00 10.39 22.75
C ALA A 284 -21.09 11.11 21.38
N ALA A 285 -20.21 12.10 21.16
CA ALA A 285 -20.02 12.68 19.84
C ALA A 285 -19.16 11.76 18.98
N GLN A 286 -19.57 11.56 17.74
CA GLN A 286 -18.82 10.87 16.69
C GLN A 286 -18.44 11.86 15.61
N ILE A 287 -17.16 11.90 15.24
CA ILE A 287 -16.68 12.69 14.09
C ILE A 287 -16.38 11.72 12.97
N SER A 288 -17.02 11.91 11.83
CA SER A 288 -16.79 11.16 10.58
C SER A 288 -16.19 12.08 9.54
N GLN A 289 -15.22 11.59 8.78
CA GLN A 289 -14.55 12.34 7.72
C GLN A 289 -15.00 11.82 6.37
N PHE A 290 -15.27 12.74 5.46
CA PHE A 290 -15.73 12.44 4.10
C PHE A 290 -14.89 13.21 3.10
N ASP A 291 -14.47 12.51 2.04
CA ASP A 291 -13.92 13.07 0.83
C ASP A 291 -14.93 12.84 -0.29
N LEU A 292 -15.58 13.91 -0.74
CA LEU A 292 -16.70 13.85 -1.65
C LEU A 292 -16.36 14.60 -2.94
N VAL A 293 -16.95 14.16 -4.03
CA VAL A 293 -16.99 14.91 -5.29
C VAL A 293 -18.45 15.26 -5.59
N LEU A 294 -18.72 16.54 -5.76
CA LEU A 294 -20.03 17.04 -6.09
C LEU A 294 -20.05 17.56 -7.53
N ALA A 295 -21.17 17.35 -8.21
CA ALA A 295 -21.46 17.92 -9.52
C ALA A 295 -22.84 18.55 -9.50
N GLU A 296 -22.98 19.68 -10.16
CA GLU A 296 -24.29 20.28 -10.42
C GLU A 296 -24.98 19.58 -11.60
N THR A 297 -26.21 19.15 -11.41
CA THR A 297 -27.00 18.48 -12.43
C THR A 297 -28.42 19.10 -12.42
N ASP A 298 -28.85 19.68 -13.51
CA ASP A 298 -30.17 20.35 -13.65
C ASP A 298 -30.42 21.38 -12.54
N GLY A 299 -29.41 22.18 -12.20
CA GLY A 299 -29.47 23.20 -11.16
C GLY A 299 -29.51 22.68 -9.72
N ASN A 300 -29.15 21.43 -9.50
CA ASN A 300 -29.07 20.81 -8.18
C ASN A 300 -27.74 20.13 -7.97
N TRP A 301 -27.15 20.30 -6.79
CA TRP A 301 -25.93 19.58 -6.38
C TRP A 301 -26.23 18.11 -6.14
N LYS A 302 -25.29 17.24 -6.56
CA LYS A 302 -25.29 15.81 -6.24
C LYS A 302 -23.90 15.33 -5.90
N ILE A 303 -23.82 14.42 -4.93
CA ILE A 303 -22.59 13.67 -4.63
C ILE A 303 -22.42 12.60 -5.70
N VAL A 304 -21.32 12.66 -6.44
CA VAL A 304 -21.01 11.72 -7.55
C VAL A 304 -19.89 10.72 -7.22
N LYS A 305 -19.16 10.99 -6.13
CA LYS A 305 -18.10 10.11 -5.60
C LYS A 305 -17.85 10.43 -4.14
#